data_7ba102ea45ca0f329a38cbc0c0cfc23c
#
_entry.id   7ba102ea45ca0f329a38cbc0c0cfc23c
#
_cell.length_a   1.000
_cell.length_b   1.000
_cell.length_c   1.000
_cell.angle_alpha   90.00
_cell.angle_beta   90.00
_cell.angle_gamma   90.00
#
_symmetry.space_group_name_H-M   'P 1'
#
loop_
_entity.id
_entity.type
_entity.pdbx_description
1 polymer ?
#
loop_
_entity_poly.entity_id
_entity_poly.type
_entity_poly.pdbx_seq_one_letter_code
_entity_poly.pdbx_strand_id
1 'polypeptide(L)'
;MDKKKTTGKLLTKLQKHNGWGCSHSVRVSYYAVEIGRYLGLDEDRIDELFTAALLHDIGKLFIPARQLGKTSVLTKAEYHLIKGHIWFGYLLLKVLGYSREICKAVWNHHERYDGKGYRKKKKTELLAKIICVADAYDAMKCSRPYREGMDSAEIYCAMETGSGKQFDPAVWQAMTHLLFPENCGEDRG
;
A
#
# COMPACT_ATOMS: atom_id res chain seq x y z
N MET A 1 -21.01 7.12 13.81
CA MET A 1 -20.88 7.24 12.33
C MET A 1 -20.62 5.85 11.77
N ASP A 2 -21.40 5.41 10.78
CA ASP A 2 -21.16 4.13 10.10
C ASP A 2 -19.88 4.19 9.28
N LYS A 3 -18.85 3.47 9.72
CA LYS A 3 -17.52 3.46 9.11
C LYS A 3 -17.51 2.80 7.74
N LYS A 4 -18.28 1.70 7.55
CA LYS A 4 -18.37 1.00 6.26
C LYS A 4 -18.96 1.92 5.18
N LYS A 5 -20.06 2.60 5.50
CA LYS A 5 -20.69 3.58 4.60
C LYS A 5 -19.77 4.77 4.30
N THR A 6 -19.01 5.24 5.29
CA THR A 6 -18.04 6.33 5.13
C THR A 6 -16.88 5.92 4.24
N THR A 7 -16.29 4.74 4.45
CA THR A 7 -15.23 4.17 3.62
C THR A 7 -15.67 4.10 2.15
N GLY A 8 -16.87 3.55 1.87
CA GLY A 8 -17.42 3.49 0.51
C GLY A 8 -17.55 4.86 -0.16
N LYS A 9 -18.03 5.88 0.56
CA LYS A 9 -18.10 7.26 0.04
C LYS A 9 -16.74 7.85 -0.27
N LEU A 10 -15.74 7.59 0.58
CA LEU A 10 -14.36 8.06 0.37
C LEU A 10 -13.75 7.44 -0.88
N LEU A 11 -13.91 6.12 -1.07
CA LEU A 11 -13.43 5.41 -2.26
C LEU A 11 -14.10 5.92 -3.54
N THR A 12 -15.42 6.16 -3.50
CA THR A 12 -16.15 6.76 -4.64
C THR A 12 -15.58 8.14 -4.99
N LYS A 13 -15.26 8.96 -3.99
CA LYS A 13 -14.64 10.28 -4.23
C LYS A 13 -13.24 10.12 -4.82
N LEU A 14 -12.42 9.20 -4.31
CA LEU A 14 -11.07 8.94 -4.83
C LEU A 14 -11.11 8.47 -6.29
N GLN A 15 -12.05 7.57 -6.62
CA GLN A 15 -12.26 7.10 -8.01
C GLN A 15 -12.60 8.25 -8.96
N LYS A 16 -13.51 9.14 -8.54
CA LYS A 16 -13.89 10.31 -9.35
C LYS A 16 -12.74 11.31 -9.50
N HIS A 17 -11.83 11.36 -8.52
CA HIS A 17 -10.73 12.32 -8.50
C HIS A 17 -9.57 11.91 -9.42
N ASN A 18 -9.19 10.63 -9.45
CA ASN A 18 -8.01 10.16 -10.17
C ASN A 18 -8.21 8.97 -11.12
N GLY A 19 -9.43 8.51 -11.30
CA GLY A 19 -9.84 7.50 -12.28
C GLY A 19 -9.46 6.04 -11.95
N TRP A 20 -8.37 5.80 -11.27
CA TRP A 20 -7.83 4.43 -11.02
C TRP A 20 -7.67 4.05 -9.54
N GLY A 21 -7.75 5.04 -8.65
CA GLY A 21 -7.46 4.83 -7.23
C GLY A 21 -8.30 3.77 -6.55
N CYS A 22 -9.57 3.63 -6.92
CA CYS A 22 -10.45 2.66 -6.28
C CYS A 22 -10.11 1.20 -6.64
N SER A 23 -9.91 0.88 -7.92
CA SER A 23 -9.58 -0.49 -8.36
C SER A 23 -8.21 -0.93 -7.82
N HIS A 24 -7.22 -0.03 -7.80
CA HIS A 24 -5.93 -0.26 -7.17
C HIS A 24 -6.09 -0.54 -5.67
N SER A 25 -6.77 0.33 -4.92
CA SER A 25 -6.97 0.16 -3.48
C SER A 25 -7.70 -1.14 -3.12
N VAL A 26 -8.66 -1.58 -3.96
CA VAL A 26 -9.34 -2.86 -3.77
C VAL A 26 -8.39 -4.04 -3.96
N ARG A 27 -7.54 -4.04 -5.00
CA ARG A 27 -6.56 -5.11 -5.20
C ARG A 27 -5.50 -5.13 -4.09
N VAL A 28 -4.97 -3.97 -3.70
CA VAL A 28 -4.04 -3.85 -2.57
C VAL A 28 -4.65 -4.39 -1.29
N SER A 29 -5.93 -4.09 -1.01
CA SER A 29 -6.61 -4.62 0.18
C SER A 29 -6.78 -6.14 0.16
N TYR A 30 -7.05 -6.72 -1.02
CA TYR A 30 -7.10 -8.16 -1.19
C TYR A 30 -5.74 -8.82 -0.86
N TYR A 31 -4.66 -8.38 -1.50
CA TYR A 31 -3.32 -8.91 -1.21
C TYR A 31 -2.91 -8.72 0.25
N ALA A 32 -3.22 -7.55 0.81
CA ALA A 32 -2.90 -7.27 2.20
C ALA A 32 -3.61 -8.22 3.17
N VAL A 33 -4.90 -8.51 2.96
CA VAL A 33 -5.67 -9.45 3.77
C VAL A 33 -5.11 -10.86 3.69
N GLU A 34 -4.79 -11.35 2.49
CA GLU A 34 -4.20 -12.68 2.31
C GLU A 34 -2.83 -12.79 3.04
N ILE A 35 -1.98 -11.78 2.92
CA ILE A 35 -0.71 -11.72 3.66
C ILE A 35 -0.98 -11.69 5.17
N GLY A 36 -1.95 -10.88 5.62
CA GLY A 36 -2.30 -10.78 7.04
C GLY A 36 -2.79 -12.10 7.63
N ARG A 37 -3.63 -12.84 6.92
CA ARG A 37 -4.10 -14.16 7.30
C ARG A 37 -2.97 -15.18 7.38
N TYR A 38 -2.10 -15.19 6.37
CA TYR A 38 -0.91 -16.05 6.37
C TYR A 38 0.01 -15.78 7.57
N LEU A 39 0.13 -14.52 7.98
CA LEU A 39 0.89 -14.11 9.16
C LEU A 39 0.15 -14.33 10.49
N GLY A 40 -1.06 -14.89 10.47
CA GLY A 40 -1.82 -15.25 11.67
C GLY A 40 -2.48 -14.06 12.38
N LEU A 41 -2.81 -12.98 11.66
CA LEU A 41 -3.59 -11.91 12.25
C LEU A 41 -5.02 -12.37 12.56
N ASP A 42 -5.54 -11.96 13.72
CA ASP A 42 -6.95 -12.17 14.09
C ASP A 42 -7.90 -11.32 13.22
N GLU A 43 -9.20 -11.65 13.25
CA GLU A 43 -10.21 -11.01 12.38
C GLU A 43 -10.34 -9.51 12.65
N ASP A 44 -10.18 -9.03 13.88
CA ASP A 44 -10.22 -7.59 14.20
C ASP A 44 -9.05 -6.86 13.51
N ARG A 45 -7.87 -7.46 13.55
CA ARG A 45 -6.68 -6.93 12.86
C ARG A 45 -6.79 -7.03 11.34
N ILE A 46 -7.45 -8.07 10.82
CA ILE A 46 -7.75 -8.22 9.39
C ILE A 46 -8.72 -7.12 8.94
N ASP A 47 -9.76 -6.82 9.71
CA ASP A 47 -10.70 -5.73 9.40
C ASP A 47 -10.01 -4.36 9.41
N GLU A 48 -9.12 -4.11 10.36
CA GLU A 48 -8.29 -2.90 10.37
C GLU A 48 -7.35 -2.83 9.16
N LEU A 49 -6.67 -3.93 8.84
CA LEU A 49 -5.76 -4.03 7.69
C LEU A 49 -6.50 -3.80 6.38
N PHE A 50 -7.64 -4.46 6.19
CA PHE A 50 -8.50 -4.27 5.01
C PHE A 50 -8.90 -2.79 4.85
N THR A 51 -9.38 -2.17 5.93
CA THR A 51 -9.79 -0.75 5.90
C THR A 51 -8.61 0.17 5.63
N ALA A 52 -7.46 -0.07 6.26
CA ALA A 52 -6.26 0.73 6.05
C ALA A 52 -5.74 0.61 4.62
N ALA A 53 -5.71 -0.61 4.05
CA ALA A 53 -5.29 -0.87 2.69
C ALA A 53 -6.24 -0.24 1.65
N LEU A 54 -7.56 -0.29 1.88
CA LEU A 54 -8.53 0.42 1.05
C LEU A 54 -8.32 1.95 1.03
N LEU A 55 -7.88 2.51 2.15
CA LEU A 55 -7.77 3.96 2.35
C LEU A 55 -6.33 4.48 2.36
N HIS A 56 -5.32 3.63 2.04
CA HIS A 56 -3.91 4.02 2.13
C HIS A 56 -3.60 5.30 1.33
N ASP A 57 -4.22 5.43 0.19
CA ASP A 57 -4.04 6.51 -0.77
C ASP A 57 -5.10 7.64 -0.66
N ILE A 58 -5.98 7.62 0.34
CA ILE A 58 -7.12 8.54 0.42
C ILE A 58 -6.70 10.01 0.47
N GLY A 59 -5.52 10.30 0.95
CA GLY A 59 -4.97 11.66 0.96
C GLY A 59 -4.67 12.23 -0.42
N LYS A 60 -4.65 11.41 -1.48
CA LYS A 60 -4.56 11.87 -2.87
C LYS A 60 -5.73 12.76 -3.29
N LEU A 61 -6.86 12.72 -2.56
CA LEU A 61 -7.95 13.69 -2.73
C LEU A 61 -7.53 15.15 -2.58
N PHE A 62 -6.45 15.42 -1.85
CA PHE A 62 -5.92 16.76 -1.62
C PHE A 62 -4.78 17.14 -2.57
N ILE A 63 -4.42 16.25 -3.50
CA ILE A 63 -3.41 16.49 -4.53
C ILE A 63 -4.13 16.80 -5.84
N PRO A 64 -3.80 17.87 -6.57
CA PRO A 64 -4.45 18.18 -7.83
C PRO A 64 -4.38 17.00 -8.83
N ALA A 65 -5.51 16.64 -9.43
CA ALA A 65 -5.61 15.48 -10.34
C ALA A 65 -4.61 15.57 -11.52
N ARG A 66 -4.37 16.78 -12.04
CA ARG A 66 -3.36 17.03 -13.09
C ARG A 66 -1.95 16.59 -12.65
N GLN A 67 -1.66 16.69 -11.36
CA GLN A 67 -0.35 16.31 -10.80
C GLN A 67 -0.20 14.81 -10.68
N LEU A 68 -1.30 14.12 -10.29
CA LEU A 68 -1.33 12.66 -10.20
C LEU A 68 -1.27 11.98 -11.57
N GLY A 69 -1.84 12.63 -12.62
CA GLY A 69 -1.86 12.13 -13.99
C GLY A 69 -0.64 12.54 -14.83
N LYS A 70 0.36 13.24 -14.25
CA LYS A 70 1.52 13.71 -14.98
C LYS A 70 2.40 12.53 -15.45
N THR A 71 2.67 12.47 -16.75
CA THR A 71 3.50 11.41 -17.37
C THR A 71 4.98 11.79 -17.52
N SER A 72 5.29 13.10 -17.46
CA SER A 72 6.68 13.60 -17.50
C SER A 72 7.33 13.53 -16.11
N VAL A 73 8.65 13.63 -16.08
CA VAL A 73 9.43 13.62 -14.84
C VAL A 73 8.92 14.68 -13.85
N LEU A 74 8.69 14.28 -12.63
CA LEU A 74 8.26 15.16 -11.55
C LEU A 74 9.43 16.05 -11.07
N THR A 75 9.17 17.34 -10.91
CA THR A 75 10.09 18.22 -10.19
C THR A 75 10.17 17.83 -8.71
N LYS A 76 11.20 18.31 -8.00
CA LYS A 76 11.31 18.09 -6.55
C LYS A 76 10.08 18.61 -5.78
N ALA A 77 9.55 19.77 -6.15
CA ALA A 77 8.37 20.36 -5.52
C ALA A 77 7.11 19.49 -5.75
N GLU A 78 6.89 19.04 -6.98
CA GLU A 78 5.76 18.15 -7.32
C GLU A 78 5.86 16.82 -6.61
N TYR A 79 7.06 16.24 -6.51
CA TYR A 79 7.29 15.01 -5.76
C TYR A 79 6.99 15.19 -4.26
N HIS A 80 7.40 16.32 -3.65
CA HIS A 80 7.07 16.63 -2.26
C HIS A 80 5.57 16.81 -2.05
N LEU A 81 4.88 17.46 -2.99
CA LEU A 81 3.43 17.59 -2.95
C LEU A 81 2.73 16.23 -2.94
N ILE A 82 3.13 15.33 -3.86
CA ILE A 82 2.57 13.97 -3.92
C ILE A 82 2.84 13.20 -2.61
N LYS A 83 4.04 13.29 -2.05
CA LYS A 83 4.36 12.68 -0.74
C LYS A 83 3.46 13.17 0.38
N GLY A 84 2.88 14.36 0.26
CA GLY A 84 1.95 14.92 1.25
C GLY A 84 0.67 14.10 1.44
N HIS A 85 0.31 13.20 0.50
CA HIS A 85 -0.90 12.40 0.63
C HIS A 85 -0.92 11.53 1.91
N ILE A 86 0.23 11.06 2.39
CA ILE A 86 0.31 10.28 3.63
C ILE A 86 -0.17 11.10 4.83
N TRP A 87 0.22 12.38 4.88
CA TRP A 87 -0.18 13.31 5.92
C TRP A 87 -1.66 13.68 5.83
N PHE A 88 -2.13 14.04 4.64
CA PHE A 88 -3.53 14.37 4.41
C PHE A 88 -4.46 13.18 4.70
N GLY A 89 -4.06 11.97 4.28
CA GLY A 89 -4.80 10.75 4.58
C GLY A 89 -4.88 10.48 6.08
N TYR A 90 -3.76 10.57 6.79
CA TYR A 90 -3.71 10.42 8.24
C TYR A 90 -4.64 11.42 8.96
N LEU A 91 -4.57 12.70 8.62
CA LEU A 91 -5.40 13.74 9.23
C LEU A 91 -6.89 13.51 8.96
N LEU A 92 -7.24 13.22 7.71
CA LEU A 92 -8.63 12.96 7.32
C LEU A 92 -9.20 11.79 8.12
N LEU A 93 -8.50 10.66 8.18
CA LEU A 93 -8.97 9.48 8.90
C LEU A 93 -9.06 9.71 10.41
N LYS A 94 -8.10 10.44 10.97
CA LYS A 94 -8.13 10.84 12.38
C LYS A 94 -9.36 11.70 12.72
N VAL A 95 -9.66 12.72 11.91
CA VAL A 95 -10.84 13.58 12.09
C VAL A 95 -12.14 12.78 11.94
N LEU A 96 -12.17 11.81 11.03
CA LEU A 96 -13.31 10.92 10.83
C LEU A 96 -13.40 9.82 11.92
N GLY A 97 -12.50 9.79 12.89
CA GLY A 97 -12.51 8.87 14.03
C GLY A 97 -12.20 7.43 13.67
N TYR A 98 -11.38 7.15 12.66
CA TYR A 98 -10.82 5.81 12.43
C TYR A 98 -9.85 5.43 13.55
N SER A 99 -9.60 4.12 13.74
CA SER A 99 -8.70 3.66 14.79
C SER A 99 -7.29 4.21 14.60
N ARG A 100 -6.54 4.27 15.71
CA ARG A 100 -5.15 4.72 15.70
C ARG A 100 -4.28 3.85 14.78
N GLU A 101 -4.57 2.56 14.74
CA GLU A 101 -3.80 1.60 13.94
C GLU A 101 -4.04 1.81 12.45
N ILE A 102 -5.29 2.02 12.00
CA ILE A 102 -5.61 2.39 10.62
C ILE A 102 -4.90 3.69 10.23
N CYS A 103 -5.03 4.73 11.07
CA CYS A 103 -4.39 6.00 10.79
C CYS A 103 -2.86 5.90 10.66
N LYS A 104 -2.21 5.13 11.55
CA LYS A 104 -0.76 4.91 11.51
C LYS A 104 -0.34 4.09 10.29
N ALA A 105 -1.11 3.07 9.91
CA ALA A 105 -0.83 2.27 8.73
C ALA A 105 -0.85 3.14 7.47
N VAL A 106 -1.87 3.99 7.30
CA VAL A 106 -1.95 4.96 6.20
C VAL A 106 -0.81 5.96 6.22
N TRP A 107 -0.38 6.41 7.40
CA TRP A 107 0.72 7.37 7.50
C TRP A 107 2.09 6.77 7.19
N ASN A 108 2.28 5.47 7.41
CA ASN A 108 3.58 4.80 7.34
C ASN A 108 3.74 3.82 6.15
N HIS A 109 2.74 3.65 5.27
CA HIS A 109 2.78 2.63 4.23
C HIS A 109 3.89 2.83 3.18
N HIS A 110 4.47 4.02 3.08
CA HIS A 110 5.66 4.31 2.27
C HIS A 110 6.97 4.33 3.06
N GLU A 111 6.94 3.88 4.32
CA GLU A 111 8.19 3.65 5.04
C GLU A 111 8.84 2.36 4.56
N ARG A 112 10.16 2.37 4.59
CA ARG A 112 10.99 1.25 4.17
C ARG A 112 11.54 0.53 5.40
N TYR A 113 11.82 -0.75 5.27
CA TYR A 113 12.42 -1.55 6.33
C TYR A 113 13.79 -1.02 6.75
N ASP A 114 14.59 -0.55 5.78
CA ASP A 114 15.91 0.07 6.01
C ASP A 114 15.85 1.50 6.60
N GLY A 115 14.66 2.04 6.79
CA GLY A 115 14.44 3.39 7.33
C GLY A 115 14.69 4.53 6.34
N LYS A 116 14.82 4.24 5.04
CA LYS A 116 15.01 5.23 3.96
C LYS A 116 13.71 5.65 3.28
N GLY A 117 12.56 5.39 3.91
CA GLY A 117 11.24 5.77 3.41
C GLY A 117 10.97 7.26 3.46
N TYR A 118 9.71 7.63 3.26
CA TYR A 118 9.29 9.03 3.13
C TYR A 118 9.59 9.86 4.38
N ARG A 119 9.45 9.27 5.57
CA ARG A 119 9.66 9.91 6.87
C ARG A 119 10.93 9.45 7.58
N LYS A 120 11.68 8.55 6.96
CA LYS A 120 12.92 7.95 7.49
C LYS A 120 12.72 7.26 8.84
N LYS A 121 11.57 6.58 9.02
CA LYS A 121 11.24 5.85 10.24
C LYS A 121 11.68 4.39 10.12
N LYS A 122 12.54 3.93 11.05
CA LYS A 122 13.07 2.55 11.03
C LYS A 122 12.10 1.48 11.57
N LYS A 123 11.22 1.85 12.51
CA LYS A 123 10.25 0.91 13.09
C LYS A 123 8.84 1.37 12.72
N THR A 124 8.14 0.54 11.96
CA THR A 124 6.76 0.76 11.53
C THR A 124 5.86 -0.37 12.00
N GLU A 125 4.59 -0.10 12.06
CA GLU A 125 3.55 -1.05 12.44
C GLU A 125 3.42 -2.15 11.36
N LEU A 126 3.04 -3.37 11.77
CA LEU A 126 2.92 -4.51 10.84
C LEU A 126 1.95 -4.22 9.69
N LEU A 127 0.81 -3.57 9.97
CA LEU A 127 -0.16 -3.24 8.93
C LEU A 127 0.45 -2.34 7.83
N ALA A 128 1.29 -1.36 8.19
CA ALA A 128 1.98 -0.51 7.22
C ALA A 128 2.97 -1.29 6.36
N LYS A 129 3.69 -2.26 6.95
CA LYS A 129 4.63 -3.13 6.23
C LYS A 129 3.92 -4.04 5.24
N ILE A 130 2.77 -4.60 5.62
CA ILE A 130 1.93 -5.42 4.75
C ILE A 130 1.43 -4.58 3.57
N ILE A 131 0.89 -3.39 3.84
CA ILE A 131 0.40 -2.49 2.78
C ILE A 131 1.54 -2.09 1.83
N CYS A 132 2.75 -1.81 2.35
CA CYS A 132 3.92 -1.47 1.54
C CYS A 132 4.26 -2.57 0.52
N VAL A 133 4.22 -3.83 0.91
CA VAL A 133 4.47 -4.99 0.03
C VAL A 133 3.34 -5.15 -0.99
N ALA A 134 2.09 -5.12 -0.54
CA ALA A 134 0.92 -5.29 -1.40
C ALA A 134 0.78 -4.17 -2.45
N ASP A 135 1.03 -2.91 -2.05
CA ASP A 135 1.02 -1.73 -2.94
C ASP A 135 2.11 -1.83 -4.01
N ALA A 136 3.34 -2.19 -3.61
CA ALA A 136 4.45 -2.34 -4.55
C ALA A 136 4.17 -3.44 -5.58
N TYR A 137 3.64 -4.58 -5.15
CA TYR A 137 3.25 -5.67 -6.03
C TYR A 137 2.19 -5.23 -7.04
N ASP A 138 1.08 -4.64 -6.58
CA ASP A 138 0.02 -4.17 -7.49
C ASP A 138 0.53 -3.10 -8.46
N ALA A 139 1.41 -2.22 -7.99
CA ALA A 139 2.02 -1.20 -8.82
C ALA A 139 2.93 -1.77 -9.92
N MET A 140 3.57 -2.91 -9.70
CA MET A 140 4.39 -3.61 -10.71
C MET A 140 3.52 -4.43 -11.66
N LYS A 141 2.52 -5.14 -11.14
CA LYS A 141 1.65 -6.05 -11.91
C LYS A 141 0.73 -5.32 -12.88
N CYS A 142 0.23 -4.14 -12.50
CA CYS A 142 -0.75 -3.43 -13.31
C CYS A 142 -0.10 -2.53 -14.34
N SER A 143 -0.58 -2.62 -15.60
CA SER A 143 -0.25 -1.66 -16.64
C SER A 143 -0.68 -0.25 -16.25
N ARG A 144 0.14 0.72 -16.57
CA ARG A 144 -0.12 2.16 -16.40
C ARG A 144 -0.03 2.83 -17.77
N PRO A 145 -0.62 4.02 -18.01
CA PRO A 145 -0.62 4.67 -19.33
C PRO A 145 0.76 4.82 -19.98
N TYR A 146 1.83 4.72 -19.19
CA TYR A 146 3.21 4.92 -19.62
C TYR A 146 4.10 3.67 -19.43
N ARG A 147 3.53 2.54 -18.96
CA ARG A 147 4.28 1.30 -18.72
C ARG A 147 3.35 0.09 -18.72
N GLU A 148 3.70 -0.96 -19.43
CA GLU A 148 3.08 -2.27 -19.28
C GLU A 148 3.36 -2.86 -17.91
N GLY A 149 2.47 -3.75 -17.43
CA GLY A 149 2.69 -4.52 -16.22
C GLY A 149 3.86 -5.48 -16.42
N MET A 150 4.60 -5.72 -15.35
CA MET A 150 5.69 -6.70 -15.32
C MET A 150 5.12 -8.12 -15.26
N ASP A 151 5.85 -9.09 -15.78
CA ASP A 151 5.52 -10.50 -15.58
C ASP A 151 5.85 -10.98 -14.16
N SER A 152 5.43 -12.21 -13.82
CA SER A 152 5.60 -12.73 -12.45
C SER A 152 7.06 -12.92 -12.06
N ALA A 153 7.92 -13.34 -12.99
CA ALA A 153 9.34 -13.55 -12.72
C ALA A 153 10.08 -12.21 -12.51
N GLU A 154 9.77 -11.21 -13.33
CA GLU A 154 10.30 -9.86 -13.18
C GLU A 154 9.91 -9.23 -11.83
N ILE A 155 8.62 -9.39 -11.44
CA ILE A 155 8.11 -8.90 -10.15
C ILE A 155 8.85 -9.59 -9.01
N TYR A 156 8.96 -10.93 -9.05
CA TYR A 156 9.66 -11.69 -8.02
C TYR A 156 11.09 -11.18 -7.83
N CYS A 157 11.87 -11.11 -8.91
CA CYS A 157 13.26 -10.64 -8.86
C CYS A 157 13.39 -9.21 -8.31
N ALA A 158 12.50 -8.31 -8.74
CA ALA A 158 12.51 -6.93 -8.26
C ALA A 158 12.18 -6.83 -6.76
N MET A 159 11.18 -7.56 -6.29
CA MET A 159 10.76 -7.53 -4.89
C MET A 159 11.73 -8.28 -3.98
N GLU A 160 12.31 -9.40 -4.42
CA GLU A 160 13.36 -10.15 -3.69
C GLU A 160 14.57 -9.24 -3.43
N THR A 161 15.01 -8.51 -4.45
CA THR A 161 16.09 -7.51 -4.29
C THR A 161 15.77 -6.43 -3.27
N GLY A 162 14.47 -6.17 -3.05
CA GLY A 162 13.94 -5.22 -2.05
C GLY A 162 13.80 -5.79 -0.65
N SER A 163 13.88 -7.10 -0.46
CA SER A 163 13.78 -7.77 0.84
C SER A 163 14.91 -7.30 1.77
N GLY A 164 14.58 -7.01 3.04
CA GLY A 164 15.52 -6.44 4.01
C GLY A 164 15.90 -4.97 3.75
N LYS A 165 15.46 -4.39 2.63
CA LYS A 165 15.68 -2.97 2.28
C LYS A 165 14.36 -2.19 2.26
N GLN A 166 13.58 -2.35 1.21
CA GLN A 166 12.27 -1.72 1.09
C GLN A 166 11.23 -2.50 1.88
N PHE A 167 11.24 -3.83 1.77
CA PHE A 167 10.24 -4.71 2.32
C PHE A 167 10.72 -5.39 3.61
N ASP A 168 9.81 -5.59 4.54
CA ASP A 168 10.04 -6.45 5.69
C ASP A 168 10.19 -7.90 5.21
N PRO A 169 11.29 -8.61 5.57
CA PRO A 169 11.54 -9.96 5.07
C PRO A 169 10.42 -10.96 5.39
N ALA A 170 9.83 -10.89 6.59
CA ALA A 170 8.77 -11.82 6.98
C ALA A 170 7.49 -11.56 6.16
N VAL A 171 7.17 -10.29 5.89
CA VAL A 171 6.00 -9.93 5.06
C VAL A 171 6.23 -10.32 3.60
N TRP A 172 7.44 -10.13 3.08
CA TRP A 172 7.79 -10.56 1.73
C TRP A 172 7.73 -12.08 1.61
N GLN A 173 8.28 -12.82 2.55
CA GLN A 173 8.21 -14.29 2.58
C GLN A 173 6.75 -14.78 2.57
N ALA A 174 5.86 -14.17 3.38
CA ALA A 174 4.44 -14.49 3.36
C ALA A 174 3.82 -14.30 1.96
N MET A 175 4.15 -13.21 1.28
CA MET A 175 3.67 -12.96 -0.07
C MET A 175 4.25 -13.94 -1.10
N THR A 176 5.52 -14.34 -0.95
CA THR A 176 6.17 -15.33 -1.80
C THR A 176 5.42 -16.67 -1.74
N HIS A 177 5.08 -17.15 -0.55
CA HIS A 177 4.29 -18.37 -0.40
C HIS A 177 2.91 -18.29 -1.05
N LEU A 178 2.28 -17.12 -1.07
CA LEU A 178 0.94 -16.94 -1.62
C LEU A 178 0.92 -16.83 -3.15
N LEU A 179 1.90 -16.17 -3.74
CA LEU A 179 1.86 -15.75 -5.14
C LEU A 179 2.96 -16.35 -6.02
N PHE A 180 4.00 -16.91 -5.40
CA PHE A 180 5.17 -17.48 -6.10
C PHE A 180 5.57 -18.81 -5.45
N PRO A 181 4.65 -19.77 -5.30
CA PRO A 181 4.92 -21.02 -4.57
C PRO A 181 6.08 -21.82 -5.18
N GLU A 182 6.31 -21.68 -6.49
CA GLU A 182 7.42 -22.29 -7.20
C GLU A 182 8.81 -21.78 -6.74
N ASN A 183 8.85 -20.60 -6.13
CA ASN A 183 10.09 -19.98 -5.63
C ASN A 183 10.28 -20.20 -4.12
N CYS A 184 9.31 -20.80 -3.45
CA CYS A 184 9.46 -21.27 -2.09
C CYS A 184 10.24 -22.58 -2.18
N GLY A 185 11.54 -22.56 -1.93
CA GLY A 185 12.33 -23.79 -1.84
C GLY A 185 11.63 -24.74 -0.86
N GLU A 186 11.46 -26.01 -1.27
CA GLU A 186 11.14 -27.07 -0.33
C GLU A 186 12.14 -26.94 0.84
N ASP A 187 11.63 -26.76 2.04
CA ASP A 187 12.42 -27.01 3.26
C ASP A 187 12.97 -28.42 3.09
N ARG A 188 14.20 -28.50 2.60
CA ARG A 188 14.94 -29.76 2.56
C ARG A 188 15.27 -30.08 4.01
N GLY A 189 14.41 -30.90 4.62
CA GLY A 189 14.58 -31.44 5.94
C GLY A 189 15.93 -32.10 6.20
#